data_0a52290b25c0ef80bd83b048969672ac
#
_entry.id   0a52290b25c0ef80bd83b048969672ac
#
_cell.length_a   1.000
_cell.length_b   1.000
_cell.length_c   1.000
_cell.angle_alpha   90.00
_cell.angle_beta   90.00
_cell.angle_gamma   90.00
#
_symmetry.space_group_name_H-M   'P 1'
#
loop_
_entity.id
_entity.type
_entity.pdbx_description
1 polymer ?
#
loop_
_entity_poly.entity_id
_entity_poly.type
_entity_poly.pdbx_seq_one_letter_code
_entity_poly.pdbx_strand_id
1 'polypeptide(L)'
;MKKLQQQIIKELRVKPQIDPQAEIRRSIDFMKAYLKKHPFLKTLVLGISGGQDSTLTGKLSQLAITEMRQETKDDTYQFIAVRLPYGNQADEQDALDAIEYMQADKTVRVNIKPATDQMVASLLENNLEVSDFNKGNIKARQRMIAQYGVAGALHGAVVGTDHAAEAITGFYTKYGDGGADITPIWRLDKRQGKQLLKVLQAPEHLYLKTPTADLEEDRPALADEVALGVTYQNIDDYLEGKEIPEAAAKKIENWYLKTQHKRHLPINVYDEFWK
;
A
#
# COMPACT_ATOMS: atom_id res chain seq x y z
N MET A 1 -29.15 1.17 1.47
CA MET A 1 -27.83 0.81 2.03
C MET A 1 -28.03 -0.16 3.20
N LYS A 2 -27.35 -1.30 3.21
CA LYS A 2 -27.43 -2.30 4.28
C LYS A 2 -26.69 -1.80 5.54
N LYS A 3 -27.10 -2.26 6.73
CA LYS A 3 -26.49 -1.84 8.00
C LYS A 3 -24.97 -2.08 8.05
N LEU A 4 -24.51 -3.24 7.54
CA LEU A 4 -23.08 -3.58 7.51
C LEU A 4 -22.30 -2.67 6.55
N GLN A 5 -22.86 -2.33 5.38
CA GLN A 5 -22.25 -1.38 4.44
C GLN A 5 -22.02 -0.01 5.10
N GLN A 6 -23.00 0.50 5.83
CA GLN A 6 -22.88 1.77 6.54
C GLN A 6 -21.77 1.74 7.59
N GLN A 7 -21.67 0.63 8.33
CA GLN A 7 -20.62 0.42 9.32
C GLN A 7 -19.24 0.43 8.67
N ILE A 8 -19.06 -0.32 7.58
CA ILE A 8 -17.79 -0.43 6.83
C ILE A 8 -17.36 0.95 6.31
N ILE A 9 -18.27 1.68 5.65
CA ILE A 9 -17.98 3.02 5.11
C ILE A 9 -17.54 3.98 6.23
N LYS A 10 -18.24 3.94 7.36
CA LYS A 10 -17.91 4.77 8.53
C LYS A 10 -16.53 4.42 9.09
N GLU A 11 -16.19 3.14 9.19
CA GLU A 11 -14.93 2.65 9.71
C GLU A 11 -13.75 3.01 8.79
N LEU A 12 -13.90 2.79 7.47
CA LEU A 12 -12.89 3.09 6.46
C LEU A 12 -12.88 4.56 6.03
N ARG A 13 -13.89 5.36 6.45
CA ARG A 13 -13.96 6.81 6.24
C ARG A 13 -13.95 7.24 4.78
N VAL A 14 -14.42 6.41 3.88
CA VAL A 14 -14.53 6.75 2.46
C VAL A 14 -15.66 7.77 2.27
N LYS A 15 -15.39 8.79 1.48
CA LYS A 15 -16.39 9.79 1.06
C LYS A 15 -16.97 9.39 -0.28
N PRO A 16 -18.31 9.53 -0.51
CA PRO A 16 -18.93 9.23 -1.81
C PRO A 16 -18.40 10.09 -2.96
N GLN A 17 -17.98 11.31 -2.64
CA GLN A 17 -17.37 12.27 -3.57
C GLN A 17 -16.24 13.00 -2.88
N ILE A 18 -15.18 13.26 -3.60
CA ILE A 18 -14.00 13.99 -3.12
C ILE A 18 -13.71 15.20 -4.02
N ASP A 19 -13.05 16.18 -3.44
CA ASP A 19 -12.25 17.15 -4.16
C ASP A 19 -10.80 16.62 -4.19
N PRO A 20 -10.26 16.21 -5.36
CA PRO A 20 -8.93 15.65 -5.45
C PRO A 20 -7.83 16.57 -4.94
N GLN A 21 -7.94 17.88 -5.17
CA GLN A 21 -6.96 18.86 -4.67
C GLN A 21 -6.95 18.91 -3.14
N ALA A 22 -8.14 18.94 -2.53
CA ALA A 22 -8.28 18.92 -1.07
C ALA A 22 -7.73 17.62 -0.45
N GLU A 23 -7.95 16.46 -1.11
CA GLU A 23 -7.41 15.20 -0.61
C GLU A 23 -5.90 15.07 -0.82
N ILE A 24 -5.32 15.59 -1.91
CA ILE A 24 -3.87 15.73 -2.10
C ILE A 24 -3.30 16.55 -0.95
N ARG A 25 -3.86 17.74 -0.71
CA ARG A 25 -3.40 18.62 0.38
C ARG A 25 -3.46 17.93 1.73
N ARG A 26 -4.55 17.24 2.02
CA ARG A 26 -4.75 16.51 3.27
C ARG A 26 -3.69 15.43 3.52
N SER A 27 -3.32 14.67 2.49
CA SER A 27 -2.28 13.65 2.61
C SER A 27 -0.90 14.26 2.84
N ILE A 28 -0.58 15.34 2.13
CA ILE A 28 0.68 16.08 2.31
C ILE A 28 0.76 16.66 3.72
N ASP A 29 -0.29 17.35 4.18
CA ASP A 29 -0.32 17.97 5.51
C ASP A 29 -0.23 16.94 6.63
N PHE A 30 -0.84 15.76 6.46
CA PHE A 30 -0.73 14.65 7.40
C PHE A 30 0.73 14.20 7.57
N MET A 31 1.44 13.95 6.46
CA MET A 31 2.85 13.52 6.50
C MET A 31 3.75 14.61 7.12
N LYS A 32 3.54 15.87 6.75
CA LYS A 32 4.26 17.01 7.33
C LYS A 32 4.01 17.13 8.83
N ALA A 33 2.76 17.00 9.27
CA ALA A 33 2.40 17.05 10.69
C ALA A 33 3.07 15.92 11.49
N TYR A 34 3.12 14.71 10.91
CA TYR A 34 3.81 13.59 11.52
C TYR A 34 5.31 13.84 11.70
N LEU A 35 6.00 14.32 10.65
CA LEU A 35 7.42 14.66 10.71
C LEU A 35 7.70 15.80 11.71
N LYS A 36 6.86 16.84 11.75
CA LYS A 36 6.99 17.94 12.73
C LYS A 36 6.82 17.46 14.17
N LYS A 37 5.92 16.49 14.39
CA LYS A 37 5.71 15.90 15.72
C LYS A 37 6.86 15.01 16.16
N HIS A 38 7.59 14.44 15.21
CA HIS A 38 8.71 13.53 15.43
C HIS A 38 10.00 14.09 14.81
N PRO A 39 10.62 15.15 15.37
CA PRO A 39 11.70 15.91 14.74
C PRO A 39 13.00 15.12 14.52
N PHE A 40 13.14 13.96 15.14
CA PHE A 40 14.23 13.01 14.88
C PHE A 40 14.06 12.25 13.56
N LEU A 41 12.84 12.19 13.01
CA LEU A 41 12.58 11.61 11.70
C LEU A 41 12.84 12.66 10.61
N LYS A 42 13.71 12.31 9.66
CA LYS A 42 14.10 13.18 8.54
C LYS A 42 13.77 12.58 7.18
N THR A 43 13.39 11.32 7.16
CA THR A 43 13.24 10.56 5.92
C THR A 43 11.85 9.92 5.83
N LEU A 44 11.23 9.99 4.66
CA LEU A 44 10.11 9.14 4.28
C LEU A 44 10.66 8.03 3.37
N VAL A 45 10.29 6.79 3.63
CA VAL A 45 10.77 5.60 2.89
C VAL A 45 9.57 4.85 2.33
N LEU A 46 9.60 4.54 1.03
CA LEU A 46 8.50 3.84 0.36
C LEU A 46 9.02 2.84 -0.66
N GLY A 47 8.46 1.62 -0.64
CA GLY A 47 8.65 0.62 -1.68
C GLY A 47 7.86 0.98 -2.95
N ILE A 48 8.55 1.03 -4.09
CA ILE A 48 7.95 1.40 -5.38
C ILE A 48 7.78 0.15 -6.25
N SER A 49 6.53 -0.19 -6.53
CA SER A 49 6.15 -1.30 -7.42
C SER A 49 5.87 -0.84 -8.87
N GLY A 50 5.71 0.46 -9.10
CA GLY A 50 5.25 0.99 -10.38
C GLY A 50 3.72 0.91 -10.59
N GLY A 51 2.98 0.44 -9.58
CA GLY A 51 1.52 0.46 -9.57
C GLY A 51 0.95 1.81 -9.13
N GLN A 52 -0.37 1.97 -9.31
CA GLN A 52 -1.13 3.19 -9.00
C GLN A 52 -0.82 3.73 -7.59
N ASP A 53 -0.90 2.88 -6.58
CA ASP A 53 -0.89 3.31 -5.18
C ASP A 53 0.50 3.74 -4.71
N SER A 54 1.55 2.99 -5.10
CA SER A 54 2.94 3.36 -4.82
C SER A 54 3.35 4.63 -5.57
N THR A 55 2.86 4.81 -6.80
CA THR A 55 3.08 6.04 -7.59
C THR A 55 2.44 7.26 -6.94
N LEU A 56 1.17 7.14 -6.52
CA LEU A 56 0.46 8.22 -5.82
C LEU A 56 1.15 8.56 -4.50
N THR A 57 1.36 7.55 -3.67
CA THR A 57 1.96 7.74 -2.32
C THR A 57 3.37 8.31 -2.40
N GLY A 58 4.18 7.87 -3.37
CA GLY A 58 5.52 8.39 -3.61
C GLY A 58 5.51 9.85 -4.04
N LYS A 59 4.63 10.24 -4.98
CA LYS A 59 4.49 11.65 -5.38
C LYS A 59 4.07 12.53 -4.22
N LEU A 60 3.10 12.11 -3.43
CA LEU A 60 2.65 12.84 -2.25
C LEU A 60 3.75 12.97 -1.19
N SER A 61 4.56 11.91 -1.00
CA SER A 61 5.71 11.92 -0.08
C SER A 61 6.78 12.91 -0.51
N GLN A 62 7.13 12.93 -1.81
CA GLN A 62 8.09 13.90 -2.34
C GLN A 62 7.60 15.35 -2.18
N LEU A 63 6.30 15.61 -2.45
CA LEU A 63 5.72 16.93 -2.25
C LEU A 63 5.78 17.35 -0.76
N ALA A 64 5.45 16.45 0.16
CA ALA A 64 5.54 16.70 1.60
C ALA A 64 6.97 17.04 2.04
N ILE A 65 7.97 16.31 1.56
CA ILE A 65 9.39 16.57 1.86
C ILE A 65 9.84 17.91 1.28
N THR A 66 9.47 18.21 0.04
CA THR A 66 9.79 19.50 -0.60
C THR A 66 9.27 20.68 0.23
N GLU A 67 8.02 20.60 0.69
CA GLU A 67 7.43 21.63 1.55
C GLU A 67 8.07 21.68 2.94
N MET A 68 8.42 20.53 3.54
CA MET A 68 9.14 20.48 4.82
C MET A 68 10.45 21.25 4.74
N ARG A 69 11.27 21.05 3.68
CA ARG A 69 12.51 21.81 3.46
C ARG A 69 12.26 23.31 3.34
N GLN A 70 11.23 23.69 2.58
CA GLN A 70 10.89 25.11 2.39
C GLN A 70 10.46 25.79 3.70
N GLU A 71 9.65 25.11 4.51
CA GLU A 71 9.10 25.65 5.75
C GLU A 71 10.14 25.68 6.88
N THR A 72 10.95 24.64 7.00
CA THR A 72 11.90 24.49 8.12
C THR A 72 13.30 25.02 7.83
N LYS A 73 13.63 25.26 6.55
CA LYS A 73 14.98 25.55 6.06
C LYS A 73 16.00 24.47 6.42
N ASP A 74 15.54 23.21 6.49
CA ASP A 74 16.32 22.04 6.82
C ASP A 74 16.36 21.08 5.63
N ASP A 75 17.48 21.06 4.92
CA ASP A 75 17.70 20.25 3.72
C ASP A 75 17.98 18.78 4.03
N THR A 76 18.01 18.39 5.32
CA THR A 76 18.19 16.99 5.72
C THR A 76 16.94 16.15 5.52
N TYR A 77 15.76 16.75 5.37
CA TYR A 77 14.55 16.02 5.00
C TYR A 77 14.69 15.42 3.61
N GLN A 78 14.34 14.14 3.44
CA GLN A 78 14.46 13.44 2.16
C GLN A 78 13.38 12.38 1.96
N PHE A 79 13.06 12.09 0.70
CA PHE A 79 12.23 10.96 0.30
C PHE A 79 13.08 9.91 -0.40
N ILE A 80 13.01 8.66 0.07
CA ILE A 80 13.74 7.51 -0.47
C ILE A 80 12.76 6.56 -1.14
N ALA A 81 12.88 6.42 -2.45
CA ALA A 81 12.20 5.39 -3.23
C ALA A 81 12.99 4.08 -3.16
N VAL A 82 12.37 3.00 -2.69
CA VAL A 82 13.03 1.70 -2.56
C VAL A 82 12.48 0.73 -3.61
N ARG A 83 13.35 0.25 -4.51
CA ARG A 83 13.03 -0.85 -5.42
C ARG A 83 13.37 -2.18 -4.75
N LEU A 84 12.41 -3.10 -4.76
CA LEU A 84 12.46 -4.34 -3.99
C LEU A 84 12.23 -5.58 -4.89
N PRO A 85 13.06 -5.78 -5.94
CA PRO A 85 12.86 -6.89 -6.85
C PRO A 85 13.13 -8.25 -6.18
N TYR A 86 12.34 -9.26 -6.56
CA TYR A 86 12.67 -10.65 -6.36
C TYR A 86 13.39 -11.17 -7.62
N GLY A 87 14.71 -10.97 -7.67
CA GLY A 87 15.50 -11.25 -8.87
C GLY A 87 15.26 -10.22 -9.99
N ASN A 88 14.86 -10.69 -11.16
CA ASN A 88 14.44 -9.86 -12.29
C ASN A 88 12.91 -9.77 -12.31
N GLN A 89 12.36 -8.56 -12.38
CA GLN A 89 10.92 -8.32 -12.44
C GLN A 89 10.52 -7.85 -13.84
N ALA A 90 9.38 -8.36 -14.33
CA ALA A 90 8.86 -8.00 -15.65
C ALA A 90 8.37 -6.54 -15.72
N ASP A 91 7.96 -5.97 -14.60
CA ASP A 91 7.43 -4.61 -14.46
C ASP A 91 8.47 -3.59 -13.94
N GLU A 92 9.75 -3.91 -14.06
CA GLU A 92 10.84 -3.02 -13.59
C GLU A 92 10.78 -1.64 -14.26
N GLN A 93 10.37 -1.55 -15.53
CA GLN A 93 10.24 -0.27 -16.25
C GLN A 93 9.15 0.61 -15.62
N ASP A 94 7.99 0.06 -15.25
CA ASP A 94 6.94 0.83 -14.59
C ASP A 94 7.42 1.44 -13.26
N ALA A 95 8.25 0.69 -12.50
CA ALA A 95 8.84 1.21 -11.28
C ALA A 95 9.84 2.35 -11.54
N LEU A 96 10.62 2.27 -12.62
CA LEU A 96 11.54 3.33 -13.03
C LEU A 96 10.79 4.59 -13.48
N ASP A 97 9.76 4.43 -14.31
CA ASP A 97 8.92 5.53 -14.78
C ASP A 97 8.20 6.23 -13.62
N ALA A 98 7.71 5.46 -12.64
CA ALA A 98 7.11 5.99 -11.42
C ALA A 98 8.13 6.82 -10.61
N ILE A 99 9.37 6.34 -10.45
CA ILE A 99 10.44 7.03 -9.74
C ILE A 99 10.83 8.33 -10.45
N GLU A 100 10.95 8.30 -11.78
CA GLU A 100 11.19 9.50 -12.58
C GLU A 100 10.07 10.52 -12.42
N TYR A 101 8.81 10.10 -12.54
CA TYR A 101 7.66 10.97 -12.34
C TYR A 101 7.62 11.60 -10.95
N MET A 102 7.85 10.84 -9.89
CA MET A 102 7.79 11.37 -8.53
C MET A 102 8.99 12.25 -8.17
N GLN A 103 10.12 12.12 -8.89
CA GLN A 103 11.37 12.85 -8.64
C GLN A 103 11.91 12.61 -7.23
N ALA A 104 11.99 11.33 -6.83
CA ALA A 104 12.51 10.95 -5.51
C ALA A 104 13.95 11.48 -5.30
N ASP A 105 14.25 11.97 -4.09
CA ASP A 105 15.58 12.52 -3.77
C ASP A 105 16.67 11.45 -3.90
N LYS A 106 16.33 10.21 -3.58
CA LYS A 106 17.24 9.07 -3.69
C LYS A 106 16.48 7.80 -4.01
N THR A 107 17.12 6.94 -4.81
CA THR A 107 16.61 5.59 -5.09
C THR A 107 17.58 4.55 -4.51
N VAL A 108 17.01 3.56 -3.80
CA VAL A 108 17.74 2.41 -3.27
C VAL A 108 17.18 1.14 -3.90
N ARG A 109 18.03 0.21 -4.31
CA ARG A 109 17.61 -1.10 -4.81
C ARG A 109 18.07 -2.20 -3.86
N VAL A 110 17.13 -2.97 -3.33
CA VAL A 110 17.39 -4.14 -2.48
C VAL A 110 16.77 -5.37 -3.13
N ASN A 111 17.61 -6.28 -3.61
CA ASN A 111 17.14 -7.57 -4.13
C ASN A 111 16.75 -8.49 -2.96
N ILE A 112 15.46 -8.80 -2.84
CA ILE A 112 14.94 -9.62 -1.74
C ILE A 112 15.07 -11.13 -2.00
N LYS A 113 15.47 -11.55 -3.21
CA LYS A 113 15.50 -12.96 -3.60
C LYS A 113 16.40 -13.81 -2.69
N PRO A 114 17.68 -13.43 -2.41
CA PRO A 114 18.54 -14.26 -1.57
C PRO A 114 17.96 -14.49 -0.17
N ALA A 115 17.41 -13.46 0.47
CA ALA A 115 16.82 -13.57 1.81
C ALA A 115 15.53 -14.43 1.81
N THR A 116 14.70 -14.28 0.77
CA THR A 116 13.48 -15.08 0.61
C THR A 116 13.81 -16.55 0.41
N ASP A 117 14.74 -16.85 -0.53
CA ASP A 117 15.09 -18.23 -0.88
C ASP A 117 15.76 -18.95 0.31
N GLN A 118 16.61 -18.26 1.06
CA GLN A 118 17.22 -18.82 2.26
C GLN A 118 16.19 -19.11 3.36
N MET A 119 15.18 -18.25 3.53
CA MET A 119 14.08 -18.51 4.47
C MET A 119 13.29 -19.76 4.07
N VAL A 120 12.97 -19.91 2.78
CA VAL A 120 12.26 -21.11 2.27
C VAL A 120 13.11 -22.35 2.48
N ALA A 121 14.42 -22.31 2.17
CA ALA A 121 15.33 -23.43 2.38
C ALA A 121 15.39 -23.86 3.85
N SER A 122 15.50 -22.92 4.78
CA SER A 122 15.52 -23.21 6.22
C SER A 122 14.22 -23.83 6.75
N LEU A 123 13.07 -23.48 6.15
CA LEU A 123 11.81 -24.16 6.49
C LEU A 123 11.78 -25.59 5.96
N LEU A 124 12.26 -25.83 4.74
CA LEU A 124 12.34 -27.16 4.15
C LEU A 124 13.29 -28.10 4.95
N GLU A 125 14.40 -27.61 5.48
CA GLU A 125 15.30 -28.36 6.37
C GLU A 125 14.58 -28.92 7.62
N ASN A 126 13.46 -28.29 8.01
CA ASN A 126 12.60 -28.73 9.10
C ASN A 126 11.33 -29.49 8.60
N ASN A 127 11.32 -29.99 7.38
CA ASN A 127 10.23 -30.70 6.74
C ASN A 127 8.93 -29.87 6.66
N LEU A 128 9.06 -28.53 6.56
CA LEU A 128 7.94 -27.60 6.37
C LEU A 128 7.88 -27.18 4.91
N GLU A 129 6.95 -27.76 4.16
CA GLU A 129 6.69 -27.37 2.77
C GLU A 129 6.07 -25.96 2.71
N VAL A 130 6.62 -25.12 1.83
CA VAL A 130 6.15 -23.76 1.61
C VAL A 130 5.42 -23.71 0.27
N SER A 131 4.10 -23.53 0.30
CA SER A 131 3.33 -23.30 -0.93
C SER A 131 3.75 -22.00 -1.60
N ASP A 132 3.50 -21.87 -2.92
CA ASP A 132 3.78 -20.65 -3.69
C ASP A 132 3.09 -19.42 -3.09
N PHE A 133 1.83 -19.56 -2.66
CA PHE A 133 1.13 -18.50 -1.92
C PHE A 133 1.86 -18.09 -0.63
N ASN A 134 2.36 -19.02 0.17
CA ASN A 134 3.11 -18.70 1.39
C ASN A 134 4.48 -18.08 1.06
N LYS A 135 5.15 -18.53 -0.01
CA LYS A 135 6.37 -17.91 -0.52
C LYS A 135 6.11 -16.46 -0.92
N GLY A 136 4.97 -16.16 -1.55
CA GLY A 136 4.51 -14.81 -1.83
C GLY A 136 4.41 -13.94 -0.56
N ASN A 137 3.82 -14.49 0.51
CA ASN A 137 3.78 -13.80 1.81
C ASN A 137 5.17 -13.58 2.42
N ILE A 138 6.12 -14.50 2.23
CA ILE A 138 7.52 -14.32 2.65
C ILE A 138 8.15 -13.17 1.85
N LYS A 139 7.96 -13.13 0.52
CA LYS A 139 8.43 -12.03 -0.33
C LYS A 139 7.92 -10.67 0.16
N ALA A 140 6.62 -10.53 0.42
CA ALA A 140 6.02 -9.29 0.94
C ALA A 140 6.65 -8.87 2.28
N ARG A 141 6.88 -9.81 3.20
CA ARG A 141 7.54 -9.53 4.49
C ARG A 141 9.02 -9.17 4.33
N GLN A 142 9.75 -9.78 3.40
CA GLN A 142 11.13 -9.38 3.11
C GLN A 142 11.20 -7.96 2.53
N ARG A 143 10.22 -7.54 1.73
CA ARG A 143 10.09 -6.16 1.26
C ARG A 143 9.88 -5.18 2.42
N MET A 144 9.03 -5.52 3.38
CA MET A 144 8.82 -4.74 4.60
C MET A 144 10.11 -4.62 5.42
N ILE A 145 10.80 -5.73 5.68
CA ILE A 145 12.07 -5.73 6.42
C ILE A 145 13.10 -4.81 5.75
N ALA A 146 13.23 -4.86 4.42
CA ALA A 146 14.15 -4.00 3.69
C ALA A 146 13.79 -2.51 3.82
N GLN A 147 12.50 -2.15 3.75
CA GLN A 147 12.04 -0.77 3.94
C GLN A 147 12.35 -0.26 5.35
N TYR A 148 12.05 -1.04 6.39
CA TYR A 148 12.40 -0.69 7.77
C TYR A 148 13.90 -0.65 8.01
N GLY A 149 14.69 -1.51 7.33
CA GLY A 149 16.15 -1.44 7.35
C GLY A 149 16.70 -0.12 6.79
N VAL A 150 16.15 0.34 5.66
CA VAL A 150 16.50 1.64 5.08
C VAL A 150 16.03 2.80 5.99
N ALA A 151 14.81 2.72 6.51
CA ALA A 151 14.26 3.73 7.41
C ALA A 151 15.11 3.85 8.70
N GLY A 152 15.45 2.74 9.32
CA GLY A 152 16.30 2.72 10.52
C GLY A 152 17.69 3.33 10.29
N ALA A 153 18.30 3.06 9.13
CA ALA A 153 19.61 3.61 8.78
C ALA A 153 19.59 5.13 8.49
N LEU A 154 18.42 5.68 8.10
CA LEU A 154 18.29 7.06 7.63
C LEU A 154 17.34 7.92 8.51
N HIS A 155 17.10 7.52 9.75
CA HIS A 155 16.15 8.22 10.65
C HIS A 155 14.80 8.47 9.97
N GLY A 156 14.22 7.42 9.37
CA GLY A 156 13.05 7.51 8.54
C GLY A 156 11.81 6.84 9.12
N ALA A 157 10.66 7.15 8.52
CA ALA A 157 9.40 6.44 8.68
C ALA A 157 9.04 5.72 7.38
N VAL A 158 8.53 4.50 7.50
CA VAL A 158 8.00 3.72 6.37
C VAL A 158 6.60 4.21 6.05
N VAL A 159 6.40 4.58 4.79
CA VAL A 159 5.10 4.99 4.25
C VAL A 159 4.42 3.79 3.59
N GLY A 160 3.20 3.51 3.98
CA GLY A 160 2.38 2.44 3.42
C GLY A 160 1.43 2.96 2.33
N THR A 161 1.07 2.05 1.45
CA THR A 161 0.14 2.30 0.32
C THR A 161 -1.27 1.80 0.58
N ASP A 162 -1.55 1.29 1.78
CA ASP A 162 -2.87 0.79 2.16
C ASP A 162 -3.96 1.84 1.92
N HIS A 163 -5.02 1.43 1.26
CA HIS A 163 -6.19 2.25 0.98
C HIS A 163 -7.49 1.47 1.23
N ALA A 164 -8.63 2.16 1.26
CA ALA A 164 -9.89 1.58 1.70
C ALA A 164 -10.36 0.37 0.86
N ALA A 165 -10.08 0.34 -0.45
CA ALA A 165 -10.45 -0.78 -1.30
C ALA A 165 -9.62 -2.05 -1.02
N GLU A 166 -8.38 -1.91 -0.57
CA GLU A 166 -7.57 -3.04 -0.07
C GLU A 166 -7.95 -3.41 1.36
N ALA A 167 -8.19 -2.41 2.21
CA ALA A 167 -8.57 -2.64 3.60
C ALA A 167 -9.88 -3.41 3.74
N ILE A 168 -10.90 -3.13 2.91
CA ILE A 168 -12.19 -3.84 2.97
C ILE A 168 -12.05 -5.32 2.62
N THR A 169 -11.16 -5.66 1.69
CA THR A 169 -10.94 -7.05 1.26
C THR A 169 -9.83 -7.74 2.05
N GLY A 170 -8.99 -6.96 2.75
CA GLY A 170 -7.77 -7.46 3.37
C GLY A 170 -6.78 -8.02 2.35
N PHE A 171 -6.78 -7.47 1.12
CA PHE A 171 -5.95 -7.95 0.02
C PHE A 171 -4.52 -7.41 0.12
N TYR A 172 -3.88 -7.73 1.20
CA TYR A 172 -2.48 -7.44 1.50
C TYR A 172 -1.92 -8.49 2.48
N THR A 173 -0.62 -8.59 2.56
CA THR A 173 0.05 -9.47 3.53
C THR A 173 0.19 -8.76 4.87
N LYS A 174 -0.42 -9.34 5.91
CA LYS A 174 -0.27 -8.86 7.30
C LYS A 174 1.22 -8.87 7.68
N TYR A 175 1.73 -7.70 8.13
CA TYR A 175 3.15 -7.49 8.41
C TYR A 175 4.07 -7.70 7.19
N GLY A 176 3.53 -7.52 5.99
CA GLY A 176 4.26 -7.42 4.74
C GLY A 176 4.08 -6.00 4.17
N ASP A 177 3.42 -5.87 3.03
CA ASP A 177 3.03 -4.58 2.44
C ASP A 177 2.11 -3.76 3.35
N GLY A 178 1.27 -4.41 4.19
CA GLY A 178 0.51 -3.74 5.25
C GLY A 178 1.33 -3.29 6.48
N GLY A 179 2.64 -3.54 6.52
CA GLY A 179 3.53 -3.11 7.60
C GLY A 179 4.16 -1.76 7.30
N ALA A 180 3.64 -0.69 7.89
CA ALA A 180 4.11 0.68 7.71
C ALA A 180 3.86 1.52 8.97
N ASP A 181 4.55 2.67 9.07
CA ASP A 181 4.36 3.62 10.16
C ASP A 181 3.18 4.56 9.91
N ILE A 182 2.99 4.97 8.65
CA ILE A 182 1.91 5.89 8.23
C ILE A 182 1.31 5.46 6.89
N THR A 183 0.00 5.69 6.74
CA THR A 183 -0.77 5.36 5.52
C THR A 183 -1.54 6.58 5.01
N PRO A 184 -0.90 7.47 4.24
CA PRO A 184 -1.47 8.77 3.88
C PRO A 184 -2.67 8.70 2.94
N ILE A 185 -2.90 7.57 2.27
CA ILE A 185 -4.02 7.35 1.34
C ILE A 185 -5.11 6.42 1.89
N TRP A 186 -5.03 6.01 3.14
CA TRP A 186 -5.92 5.05 3.82
C TRP A 186 -7.42 5.20 3.50
N ARG A 187 -7.92 6.42 3.42
CA ARG A 187 -9.35 6.74 3.24
C ARG A 187 -9.84 6.73 1.79
N LEU A 188 -8.95 6.54 0.83
CA LEU A 188 -9.31 6.58 -0.59
C LEU A 188 -9.72 5.20 -1.08
N ASP A 189 -10.64 5.16 -2.03
CA ASP A 189 -10.86 3.98 -2.85
C ASP A 189 -9.94 4.00 -4.10
N LYS A 190 -10.00 2.97 -4.92
CA LYS A 190 -9.12 2.83 -6.09
C LYS A 190 -9.36 3.92 -7.13
N ARG A 191 -10.62 4.23 -7.38
CA ARG A 191 -11.07 5.29 -8.30
C ARG A 191 -10.61 6.66 -7.84
N GLN A 192 -10.73 6.95 -6.55
CA GLN A 192 -10.30 8.21 -5.96
C GLN A 192 -8.78 8.38 -6.06
N GLY A 193 -8.00 7.34 -5.78
CA GLY A 193 -6.54 7.35 -6.02
C GLY A 193 -6.18 7.72 -7.46
N LYS A 194 -6.90 7.15 -8.43
CA LYS A 194 -6.76 7.49 -9.86
C LYS A 194 -7.10 8.96 -10.15
N GLN A 195 -8.14 9.52 -9.51
CA GLN A 195 -8.48 10.94 -9.67
C GLN A 195 -7.35 11.86 -9.19
N LEU A 196 -6.72 11.53 -8.07
CA LEU A 196 -5.58 12.29 -7.55
C LEU A 196 -4.39 12.25 -8.53
N LEU A 197 -4.05 11.07 -9.08
CA LEU A 197 -2.96 10.94 -10.05
C LEU A 197 -3.20 11.73 -11.33
N LYS A 198 -4.46 11.78 -11.82
CA LYS A 198 -4.82 12.64 -12.98
C LYS A 198 -4.57 14.12 -12.68
N VAL A 199 -4.97 14.59 -11.51
CA VAL A 199 -4.74 15.99 -11.09
C VAL A 199 -3.25 16.28 -10.92
N LEU A 200 -2.46 15.31 -10.44
CA LEU A 200 -1.01 15.39 -10.31
C LEU A 200 -0.28 15.17 -11.65
N GLN A 201 -0.99 15.00 -12.77
CA GLN A 201 -0.46 14.82 -14.12
C GLN A 201 0.49 13.62 -14.26
N ALA A 202 0.14 12.52 -13.59
CA ALA A 202 0.91 11.28 -13.70
C ALA A 202 0.79 10.69 -15.13
N PRO A 203 1.84 10.01 -15.63
CA PRO A 203 1.77 9.22 -16.86
C PRO A 203 0.62 8.21 -16.79
N GLU A 204 -0.20 8.15 -17.84
CA GLU A 204 -1.44 7.36 -17.83
C GLU A 204 -1.22 5.87 -17.61
N HIS A 205 -0.15 5.31 -18.17
CA HIS A 205 0.16 3.88 -18.04
C HIS A 205 0.36 3.46 -16.58
N LEU A 206 0.84 4.34 -15.69
CA LEU A 206 1.06 4.04 -14.27
C LEU A 206 -0.23 3.87 -13.46
N TYR A 207 -1.36 4.46 -13.90
CA TYR A 207 -2.64 4.35 -13.20
C TYR A 207 -3.76 3.69 -14.02
N LEU A 208 -3.47 3.34 -15.28
CA LEU A 208 -4.37 2.53 -16.10
C LEU A 208 -3.98 1.04 -16.13
N LYS A 209 -2.78 0.72 -15.65
CA LYS A 209 -2.32 -0.66 -15.52
C LYS A 209 -3.30 -1.48 -14.69
N THR A 210 -3.61 -2.70 -15.14
CA THR A 210 -4.39 -3.66 -14.37
C THR A 210 -3.67 -3.96 -13.06
N PRO A 211 -4.32 -3.79 -11.89
CA PRO A 211 -3.71 -4.13 -10.61
C PRO A 211 -3.40 -5.63 -10.53
N THR A 212 -2.16 -5.94 -10.19
CA THR A 212 -1.67 -7.32 -10.03
C THR A 212 -0.79 -7.42 -8.80
N ALA A 213 -0.95 -8.50 -8.04
CA ALA A 213 -0.02 -8.86 -6.97
C ALA A 213 1.03 -9.82 -7.56
N ASP A 214 2.23 -9.34 -7.88
CA ASP A 214 3.34 -10.17 -8.36
C ASP A 214 4.04 -10.89 -7.19
N LEU A 215 3.31 -11.82 -6.56
CA LEU A 215 3.79 -12.58 -5.42
C LEU A 215 3.96 -14.07 -5.74
N GLU A 216 3.05 -14.66 -6.51
CA GLU A 216 3.04 -16.08 -6.85
C GLU A 216 3.83 -16.35 -8.14
N GLU A 217 4.63 -17.42 -8.15
CA GLU A 217 5.44 -17.83 -9.31
C GLU A 217 4.62 -18.71 -10.27
N ASP A 218 3.71 -19.52 -9.71
CA ASP A 218 2.82 -20.41 -10.49
C ASP A 218 1.73 -19.62 -11.25
N ARG A 219 1.42 -18.40 -10.80
CA ARG A 219 0.41 -17.52 -11.38
C ARG A 219 0.93 -16.09 -11.50
N PRO A 220 1.96 -15.86 -12.32
CA PRO A 220 2.58 -14.55 -12.47
C PRO A 220 1.55 -13.52 -12.98
N ALA A 221 1.60 -12.30 -12.44
CA ALA A 221 0.74 -11.19 -12.80
C ALA A 221 -0.77 -11.50 -12.73
N LEU A 222 -1.19 -12.36 -11.79
CA LEU A 222 -2.61 -12.62 -11.54
C LEU A 222 -3.31 -11.30 -11.19
N ALA A 223 -4.37 -10.95 -11.94
CA ALA A 223 -5.14 -9.75 -11.66
C ALA A 223 -5.83 -9.86 -10.31
N ASP A 224 -5.78 -8.79 -9.51
CA ASP A 224 -6.40 -8.74 -8.18
C ASP A 224 -7.88 -9.08 -8.21
N GLU A 225 -8.61 -8.59 -9.21
CA GLU A 225 -10.05 -8.85 -9.40
C GLU A 225 -10.38 -10.33 -9.62
N VAL A 226 -9.46 -11.08 -10.24
CA VAL A 226 -9.60 -12.54 -10.41
C VAL A 226 -9.39 -13.24 -9.08
N ALA A 227 -8.38 -12.86 -8.32
CA ALA A 227 -8.09 -13.43 -7.00
C ALA A 227 -9.21 -13.13 -5.98
N LEU A 228 -9.73 -11.90 -6.01
CA LEU A 228 -10.83 -11.44 -5.16
C LEU A 228 -12.19 -12.00 -5.60
N GLY A 229 -12.35 -12.24 -6.92
CA GLY A 229 -13.59 -12.61 -7.58
C GLY A 229 -14.66 -11.51 -7.50
N VAL A 230 -14.24 -10.26 -7.39
CA VAL A 230 -15.07 -9.05 -7.42
C VAL A 230 -14.22 -7.92 -8.02
N THR A 231 -14.84 -7.03 -8.78
CA THR A 231 -14.14 -5.92 -9.45
C THR A 231 -13.89 -4.74 -8.51
N TYR A 232 -12.84 -3.98 -8.76
CA TYR A 232 -12.61 -2.71 -8.04
C TYR A 232 -13.75 -1.72 -8.26
N GLN A 233 -14.42 -1.74 -9.43
CA GLN A 233 -15.62 -0.94 -9.64
C GLN A 233 -16.71 -1.27 -8.61
N ASN A 234 -16.99 -2.56 -8.35
CA ASN A 234 -17.97 -2.95 -7.34
C ASN A 234 -17.50 -2.59 -5.92
N ILE A 235 -16.21 -2.70 -5.63
CA ILE A 235 -15.64 -2.33 -4.32
C ILE A 235 -15.79 -0.84 -4.09
N ASP A 236 -15.40 -0.01 -5.06
CA ASP A 236 -15.49 1.45 -4.99
C ASP A 236 -16.95 1.90 -4.87
N ASP A 237 -17.85 1.37 -5.71
CA ASP A 237 -19.28 1.70 -5.66
C ASP A 237 -19.90 1.29 -4.31
N TYR A 238 -19.48 0.15 -3.73
CA TYR A 238 -19.89 -0.26 -2.38
C TYR A 238 -19.40 0.72 -1.31
N LEU A 239 -18.13 1.14 -1.38
CA LEU A 239 -17.52 2.09 -0.43
C LEU A 239 -18.09 3.51 -0.57
N GLU A 240 -18.46 3.92 -1.77
CA GLU A 240 -19.15 5.19 -2.02
C GLU A 240 -20.65 5.16 -1.64
N GLY A 241 -21.15 4.03 -1.16
CA GLY A 241 -22.54 3.88 -0.69
C GLY A 241 -23.58 3.65 -1.80
N LYS A 242 -23.13 3.30 -3.00
CA LYS A 242 -24.00 2.98 -4.13
C LYS A 242 -24.59 1.57 -4.02
N GLU A 243 -25.63 1.31 -4.78
CA GLU A 243 -26.16 -0.03 -4.97
C GLU A 243 -25.30 -0.82 -5.96
N ILE A 244 -24.98 -2.06 -5.58
CA ILE A 244 -24.22 -3.01 -6.40
C ILE A 244 -24.95 -4.36 -6.43
N PRO A 245 -24.62 -5.27 -7.37
CA PRO A 245 -25.19 -6.61 -7.39
C PRO A 245 -25.04 -7.31 -6.04
N GLU A 246 -26.11 -7.99 -5.59
CA GLU A 246 -26.15 -8.61 -4.26
C GLU A 246 -25.04 -9.66 -4.08
N ALA A 247 -24.70 -10.40 -5.13
CA ALA A 247 -23.61 -11.38 -5.09
C ALA A 247 -22.24 -10.71 -4.84
N ALA A 248 -21.99 -9.55 -5.44
CA ALA A 248 -20.77 -8.76 -5.21
C ALA A 248 -20.74 -8.22 -3.79
N ALA A 249 -21.87 -7.65 -3.30
CA ALA A 249 -21.96 -7.16 -1.92
C ALA A 249 -21.67 -8.24 -0.90
N LYS A 250 -22.29 -9.43 -1.02
CA LYS A 250 -22.03 -10.57 -0.13
C LYS A 250 -20.56 -10.98 -0.16
N LYS A 251 -19.92 -10.97 -1.33
CA LYS A 251 -18.50 -11.34 -1.45
C LYS A 251 -17.60 -10.34 -0.73
N ILE A 252 -17.83 -9.02 -0.92
CA ILE A 252 -17.11 -7.94 -0.23
C ILE A 252 -17.29 -8.04 1.28
N GLU A 253 -18.53 -8.22 1.76
CA GLU A 253 -18.85 -8.37 3.18
C GLU A 253 -18.15 -9.59 3.79
N ASN A 254 -18.11 -10.72 3.07
CA ASN A 254 -17.40 -11.94 3.51
C ASN A 254 -15.88 -11.70 3.62
N TRP A 255 -15.27 -11.01 2.64
CA TRP A 255 -13.86 -10.62 2.73
C TRP A 255 -13.61 -9.72 3.93
N TYR A 256 -14.44 -8.71 4.13
CA TYR A 256 -14.32 -7.79 5.25
C TYR A 256 -14.32 -8.52 6.60
N LEU A 257 -15.29 -9.41 6.82
CA LEU A 257 -15.42 -10.17 8.06
C LEU A 257 -14.23 -11.15 8.26
N LYS A 258 -13.91 -11.92 7.21
CA LYS A 258 -12.83 -12.93 7.26
C LYS A 258 -11.46 -12.31 7.52
N THR A 259 -11.21 -11.10 7.03
CA THR A 259 -9.92 -10.43 7.10
C THR A 259 -9.82 -9.36 8.20
N GLN A 260 -10.80 -9.30 9.09
CA GLN A 260 -10.87 -8.31 10.16
C GLN A 260 -9.58 -8.24 10.99
N HIS A 261 -8.99 -9.39 11.29
CA HIS A 261 -7.73 -9.49 12.04
C HIS A 261 -6.54 -8.75 11.38
N LYS A 262 -6.62 -8.44 10.07
CA LYS A 262 -5.56 -7.71 9.37
C LYS A 262 -5.62 -6.19 9.62
N ARG A 263 -6.81 -5.66 9.97
CA ARG A 263 -7.04 -4.24 10.23
C ARG A 263 -6.80 -3.84 11.69
N HIS A 264 -6.39 -4.79 12.54
CA HIS A 264 -6.11 -4.57 13.94
C HIS A 264 -4.67 -4.91 14.29
N LEU A 265 -4.15 -4.24 15.33
CA LEU A 265 -2.92 -4.66 16.00
C LEU A 265 -3.07 -6.09 16.54
N PRO A 266 -2.00 -6.74 17.03
CA PRO A 266 -2.12 -8.07 17.60
C PRO A 266 -3.27 -8.16 18.60
N ILE A 267 -4.14 -9.16 18.41
CA ILE A 267 -5.34 -9.37 19.23
C ILE A 267 -4.90 -9.74 20.64
N ASN A 268 -5.43 -9.09 21.64
CA ASN A 268 -5.14 -9.33 23.04
C ASN A 268 -6.39 -9.85 23.79
N VAL A 269 -6.24 -10.19 25.06
CA VAL A 269 -7.30 -10.82 25.89
C VAL A 269 -8.51 -9.91 26.16
N TYR A 270 -8.39 -8.63 25.91
CA TYR A 270 -9.47 -7.64 26.08
C TYR A 270 -10.24 -7.37 24.78
N ASP A 271 -9.76 -7.87 23.66
CA ASP A 271 -10.43 -7.68 22.37
C ASP A 271 -11.64 -8.59 22.21
N GLU A 272 -12.78 -8.03 21.82
CA GLU A 272 -14.06 -8.74 21.68
C GLU A 272 -14.51 -8.93 20.23
N PHE A 273 -13.97 -8.14 19.30
CA PHE A 273 -14.44 -8.06 17.91
C PHE A 273 -14.25 -9.37 17.09
N TRP A 274 -13.45 -10.28 17.59
CA TRP A 274 -13.12 -11.56 16.93
C TRP A 274 -13.97 -12.75 17.42
N LYS A 275 -14.83 -12.54 18.44
CA LYS A 275 -15.70 -13.55 19.05
C LYS A 275 -16.99 -13.81 18.24
#